data_31f1d653ee3c89fb86fe9752863aaafb
#
_entry.id   31f1d653ee3c89fb86fe9752863aaafb
#
_cell.length_a   1.000
_cell.length_b   1.000
_cell.length_c   1.000
_cell.angle_alpha   90.00
_cell.angle_beta   90.00
_cell.angle_gamma   90.00
#
_symmetry.space_group_name_H-M   'P 1'
#
loop_
_entity.id
_entity.type
_entity.pdbx_description
1 polymer ?
#
loop_
_entity_poly.entity_id
_entity_poly.type
_entity_poly.pdbx_seq_one_letter_code
_entity_poly.pdbx_strand_id
1 'polypeptide(L)'
;MKDVFGTAILDYQQGNYTEDLVTSTSISEEDILPLPYLFRDFSEMPVLEQTALELSKGSVLDVGCGAGSHSLYLTSKGLEVKSIDISKGAIKACQLRGLKNAHVLDVKNETTSFDTLLLLMNGSGIFQSLAHTPLVLKHLKTLLNPKGQILVVKHSYI
;
A
#
# COMPACT_ATOMS: atom_id res chain seq x y z
N MET A 1 6.12 3.58 -19.41
CA MET A 1 5.18 2.50 -19.06
C MET A 1 3.85 3.10 -18.65
N LYS A 2 2.74 2.59 -19.16
CA LYS A 2 1.41 3.06 -18.75
C LYS A 2 1.12 2.63 -17.30
N ASP A 3 0.65 3.57 -16.48
CA ASP A 3 0.18 3.28 -15.13
C ASP A 3 -1.27 2.74 -15.18
N VAL A 4 -1.41 1.50 -15.63
CA VAL A 4 -2.71 0.83 -15.78
C VAL A 4 -3.41 0.68 -14.43
N PHE A 5 -2.66 0.29 -13.41
CA PHE A 5 -3.16 0.13 -12.05
C PHE A 5 -3.69 1.46 -11.49
N GLY A 6 -2.88 2.51 -11.59
CA GLY A 6 -3.27 3.83 -11.10
C GLY A 6 -4.44 4.44 -11.89
N THR A 7 -4.47 4.22 -13.19
CA THR A 7 -5.59 4.68 -14.03
C THR A 7 -6.89 4.03 -13.59
N ALA A 8 -6.90 2.72 -13.35
CA ALA A 8 -8.09 1.99 -12.90
C ALA A 8 -8.58 2.47 -11.52
N ILE A 9 -7.64 2.65 -10.58
CA ILE A 9 -7.96 3.17 -9.24
C ILE A 9 -8.55 4.59 -9.33
N LEU A 10 -7.94 5.45 -10.13
CA LEU A 10 -8.41 6.83 -10.29
C LEU A 10 -9.77 6.90 -10.95
N ASP A 11 -9.99 6.11 -11.99
CA ASP A 11 -11.29 6.02 -12.67
C ASP A 11 -12.38 5.55 -11.69
N TYR A 12 -12.11 4.53 -10.90
CA TYR A 12 -13.05 4.07 -9.88
C TYR A 12 -13.37 5.19 -8.86
N GLN A 13 -12.35 5.89 -8.38
CA GLN A 13 -12.52 7.01 -7.44
C GLN A 13 -13.38 8.14 -8.03
N GLN A 14 -13.28 8.36 -9.33
CA GLN A 14 -14.03 9.39 -10.03
C GLN A 14 -15.43 8.94 -10.49
N GLY A 15 -15.82 7.69 -10.17
CA GLY A 15 -17.11 7.15 -10.53
C GLY A 15 -17.19 6.57 -11.95
N ASN A 16 -16.06 6.34 -12.59
CA ASN A 16 -15.97 5.81 -13.96
C ASN A 16 -15.59 4.32 -13.97
N TYR A 17 -16.10 3.56 -13.02
CA TYR A 17 -15.82 2.13 -12.91
C TYR A 17 -16.45 1.37 -14.08
N THR A 18 -15.63 0.71 -14.86
CA THR A 18 -16.06 -0.08 -16.03
C THR A 18 -15.66 -1.55 -15.94
N GLU A 19 -14.48 -1.84 -15.39
CA GLU A 19 -13.95 -3.20 -15.31
C GLU A 19 -12.94 -3.36 -14.18
N ASP A 20 -12.79 -4.59 -13.70
CA ASP A 20 -11.82 -4.94 -12.69
C ASP A 20 -10.42 -5.15 -13.28
N LEU A 21 -9.42 -5.12 -12.40
CA LEU A 21 -8.05 -5.41 -12.80
C LEU A 21 -7.85 -6.91 -12.99
N VAL A 22 -7.27 -7.26 -14.13
CA VAL A 22 -6.79 -8.62 -14.38
C VAL A 22 -5.30 -8.67 -14.09
N THR A 23 -4.92 -9.53 -13.16
CA THR A 23 -3.53 -9.77 -12.81
C THR A 23 -3.11 -11.14 -13.31
N SER A 24 -1.99 -11.21 -14.02
CA SER A 24 -1.41 -12.47 -14.43
C SER A 24 0.03 -12.58 -13.94
N THR A 25 0.40 -13.75 -13.45
CA THR A 25 1.80 -14.07 -13.14
C THR A 25 2.27 -15.21 -14.02
N SER A 26 3.57 -15.35 -14.16
CA SER A 26 4.17 -16.43 -14.97
C SER A 26 3.90 -17.85 -14.42
N ILE A 27 3.28 -17.98 -13.26
CA ILE A 27 3.09 -19.24 -12.53
C ILE A 27 1.62 -19.47 -12.16
N SER A 28 0.75 -18.46 -12.23
CA SER A 28 -0.66 -18.58 -11.87
C SER A 28 -1.58 -18.16 -12.99
N GLU A 29 -2.78 -18.74 -13.00
CA GLU A 29 -3.88 -18.31 -13.84
C GLU A 29 -4.22 -16.84 -13.64
N GLU A 30 -4.93 -16.25 -14.57
CA GLU A 30 -5.41 -14.87 -14.45
C GLU A 30 -6.32 -14.72 -13.23
N ASP A 31 -5.94 -13.83 -12.32
CA ASP A 31 -6.76 -13.46 -11.18
C ASP A 31 -7.42 -12.11 -11.43
N ILE A 32 -8.69 -12.01 -11.07
CA ILE A 32 -9.42 -10.75 -11.14
C ILE A 32 -9.34 -10.10 -9.76
N LEU A 33 -8.78 -8.89 -9.72
CA LEU A 33 -8.78 -8.05 -8.53
C LEU A 33 -9.93 -7.04 -8.66
N PRO A 34 -11.03 -7.24 -7.90
CA PRO A 34 -12.12 -6.27 -7.92
C PRO A 34 -11.66 -4.92 -7.39
N LEU A 35 -11.87 -3.85 -8.16
CA LEU A 35 -11.50 -2.50 -7.73
C LEU A 35 -12.17 -2.09 -6.42
N PRO A 36 -13.46 -2.39 -6.16
CA PRO A 36 -14.07 -2.07 -4.87
C PRO A 36 -13.32 -2.63 -3.66
N TYR A 37 -12.64 -3.77 -3.82
CA TYR A 37 -11.84 -4.37 -2.76
C TYR A 37 -10.69 -3.48 -2.29
N LEU A 38 -10.12 -2.69 -3.18
CA LEU A 38 -9.06 -1.74 -2.84
C LEU A 38 -9.56 -0.54 -2.03
N PHE A 39 -10.88 -0.29 -2.06
CA PHE A 39 -11.55 0.81 -1.37
C PHE A 39 -12.29 0.36 -0.10
N ARG A 40 -12.07 -0.87 0.35
CA ARG A 40 -12.76 -1.46 1.49
C ARG A 40 -12.48 -0.71 2.80
N ASP A 41 -13.46 -0.77 3.70
CA ASP A 41 -13.31 -0.29 5.07
C ASP A 41 -12.58 -1.33 5.94
N PHE A 42 -12.13 -0.91 7.11
CA PHE A 42 -11.43 -1.78 8.07
C PHE A 42 -12.20 -3.08 8.37
N SER A 43 -13.52 -2.99 8.57
CA SER A 43 -14.35 -4.16 8.88
C SER A 43 -14.41 -5.20 7.77
N GLU A 44 -14.15 -4.79 6.54
CA GLU A 44 -14.14 -5.66 5.36
C GLU A 44 -12.75 -6.24 5.05
N MET A 45 -11.72 -5.78 5.77
CA MET A 45 -10.35 -6.26 5.58
C MET A 45 -10.15 -7.65 6.19
N PRO A 46 -9.28 -8.48 5.60
CA PRO A 46 -8.86 -9.74 6.23
C PRO A 46 -8.28 -9.51 7.63
N VAL A 47 -8.45 -10.51 8.52
CA VAL A 47 -7.99 -10.42 9.92
C VAL A 47 -6.51 -10.07 10.04
N LEU A 48 -5.66 -10.59 9.16
CA LEU A 48 -4.23 -10.27 9.19
C LEU A 48 -3.95 -8.80 8.90
N GLU A 49 -4.68 -8.19 7.97
CA GLU A 49 -4.57 -6.75 7.70
C GLU A 49 -5.05 -5.94 8.89
N GLN A 50 -6.21 -6.31 9.45
CA GLN A 50 -6.74 -5.65 10.65
C GLN A 50 -5.74 -5.70 11.80
N THR A 51 -5.14 -6.86 12.03
CA THR A 51 -4.13 -7.04 13.08
C THR A 51 -2.91 -6.15 12.84
N ALA A 52 -2.41 -6.09 11.61
CA ALA A 52 -1.28 -5.23 11.27
C ALA A 52 -1.61 -3.75 11.53
N LEU A 53 -2.81 -3.31 11.17
CA LEU A 53 -3.25 -1.93 11.42
C LEU A 53 -3.37 -1.65 12.92
N GLU A 54 -3.89 -2.59 13.70
CA GLU A 54 -3.99 -2.46 15.17
C GLU A 54 -2.62 -2.43 15.86
N LEU A 55 -1.63 -3.13 15.30
CA LEU A 55 -0.24 -3.12 15.81
C LEU A 55 0.53 -1.87 15.40
N SER A 56 0.04 -1.10 14.44
CA SER A 56 0.70 0.12 13.98
C SER A 56 0.71 1.17 15.09
N LYS A 57 1.85 1.84 15.24
CA LYS A 57 2.04 2.85 16.29
C LYS A 57 2.96 3.96 15.81
N GLY A 58 2.83 5.12 16.45
CA GLY A 58 3.67 6.28 16.19
C GLY A 58 3.51 6.83 14.77
N SER A 59 4.60 7.27 14.18
CA SER A 59 4.65 7.66 12.78
C SER A 59 4.69 6.43 11.87
N VAL A 60 3.90 6.43 10.81
CA VAL A 60 3.70 5.28 9.93
C VAL A 60 4.04 5.64 8.49
N LEU A 61 4.82 4.79 7.84
CA LEU A 61 5.01 4.82 6.39
C LEU A 61 4.24 3.66 5.76
N ASP A 62 3.24 3.98 4.95
CA ASP A 62 2.47 3.01 4.17
C ASP A 62 3.11 2.87 2.79
N VAL A 63 3.83 1.78 2.58
CA VAL A 63 4.61 1.52 1.37
C VAL A 63 3.76 0.78 0.35
N GLY A 64 3.61 1.35 -0.84
CA GLY A 64 2.72 0.81 -1.86
C GLY A 64 1.27 0.95 -1.43
N CYS A 65 0.85 2.16 -1.08
CA CYS A 65 -0.43 2.43 -0.43
C CYS A 65 -1.67 2.15 -1.33
N GLY A 66 -1.50 2.02 -2.63
CA GLY A 66 -2.61 1.79 -3.56
C GLY A 66 -3.67 2.86 -3.45
N ALA A 67 -4.93 2.46 -3.23
CA ALA A 67 -6.05 3.38 -3.05
C ALA A 67 -6.08 4.08 -1.68
N GLY A 68 -5.20 3.70 -0.74
CA GLY A 68 -5.03 4.39 0.53
C GLY A 68 -5.96 3.94 1.66
N SER A 69 -6.63 2.80 1.54
CA SER A 69 -7.58 2.34 2.56
C SER A 69 -6.94 2.11 3.93
N HIS A 70 -5.74 1.56 3.98
CA HIS A 70 -4.98 1.38 5.23
C HIS A 70 -4.59 2.74 5.84
N SER A 71 -4.06 3.63 5.02
CA SER A 71 -3.67 4.98 5.46
C SER A 71 -4.86 5.79 6.00
N LEU A 72 -6.03 5.70 5.33
CA LEU A 72 -7.24 6.37 5.78
C LEU A 72 -7.68 5.89 7.17
N TYR A 73 -7.66 4.57 7.39
CA TYR A 73 -8.00 4.01 8.69
C TYR A 73 -7.06 4.51 9.78
N LEU A 74 -5.75 4.44 9.58
CA LEU A 74 -4.76 4.86 10.56
C LEU A 74 -4.83 6.37 10.83
N THR A 75 -5.05 7.16 9.81
CA THR A 75 -5.26 8.61 9.95
C THR A 75 -6.50 8.89 10.80
N SER A 76 -7.60 8.14 10.59
CA SER A 76 -8.82 8.26 11.39
C SER A 76 -8.61 7.91 12.85
N LYS A 77 -7.60 7.11 13.18
CA LYS A 77 -7.20 6.76 14.56
C LYS A 77 -6.22 7.74 15.16
N GLY A 78 -5.90 8.83 14.47
CA GLY A 78 -5.02 9.88 14.97
C GLY A 78 -3.53 9.63 14.76
N LEU A 79 -3.15 8.61 14.00
CA LEU A 79 -1.74 8.36 13.67
C LEU A 79 -1.27 9.29 12.55
N GLU A 80 0.00 9.63 12.60
CA GLU A 80 0.67 10.39 11.56
C GLU A 80 1.15 9.42 10.47
N VAL A 81 0.56 9.51 9.27
CA VAL A 81 0.80 8.56 8.19
C VAL A 81 1.33 9.28 6.96
N LYS A 82 2.44 8.78 6.43
CA LYS A 82 2.91 9.11 5.08
C LYS A 82 2.60 7.94 4.16
N SER A 83 1.90 8.22 3.06
CA SER A 83 1.51 7.23 2.06
C SER A 83 2.36 7.41 0.82
N ILE A 84 3.01 6.35 0.36
CA ILE A 84 3.82 6.39 -0.86
C ILE A 84 3.45 5.26 -1.80
N ASP A 85 3.49 5.55 -3.08
CA ASP A 85 3.32 4.59 -4.16
C ASP A 85 4.05 5.10 -5.40
N ILE A 86 4.50 4.21 -6.25
CA ILE A 86 5.12 4.58 -7.54
C ILE A 86 4.07 4.98 -8.58
N SER A 87 2.80 4.61 -8.34
CA SER A 87 1.67 4.89 -9.23
C SER A 87 1.15 6.32 -9.01
N LYS A 88 1.24 7.13 -10.05
CA LYS A 88 0.68 8.50 -10.05
C LYS A 88 -0.83 8.51 -9.88
N GLY A 89 -1.52 7.56 -10.54
CA GLY A 89 -2.97 7.44 -10.46
C GLY A 89 -3.44 7.03 -9.06
N ALA A 90 -2.76 6.09 -8.41
CA ALA A 90 -3.05 5.67 -7.04
C ALA A 90 -2.88 6.84 -6.07
N ILE A 91 -1.81 7.59 -6.16
CA ILE A 91 -1.58 8.77 -5.29
C ILE A 91 -2.63 9.84 -5.53
N LYS A 92 -3.01 10.08 -6.79
CA LYS A 92 -4.08 11.04 -7.09
C LYS A 92 -5.41 10.62 -6.45
N ALA A 93 -5.76 9.34 -6.52
CA ALA A 93 -6.93 8.79 -5.84
C ALA A 93 -6.85 8.96 -4.32
N CYS A 94 -5.70 8.69 -3.70
CA CYS A 94 -5.47 8.92 -2.28
C CYS A 94 -5.72 10.38 -1.89
N GLN A 95 -5.20 11.31 -2.68
CA GLN A 95 -5.41 12.75 -2.43
C GLN A 95 -6.88 13.14 -2.54
N LEU A 96 -7.60 12.61 -3.54
CA LEU A 96 -9.04 12.82 -3.70
C LEU A 96 -9.86 12.23 -2.55
N ARG A 97 -9.36 11.16 -1.93
CA ARG A 97 -9.96 10.55 -0.74
C ARG A 97 -9.64 11.29 0.56
N GLY A 98 -8.84 12.34 0.51
CA GLY A 98 -8.52 13.19 1.65
C GLY A 98 -7.17 12.93 2.31
N LEU A 99 -6.32 12.08 1.77
CA LEU A 99 -4.96 11.86 2.26
C LEU A 99 -4.05 13.00 1.78
N LYS A 100 -3.67 13.87 2.71
CA LYS A 100 -2.83 15.04 2.39
C LYS A 100 -1.35 14.69 2.26
N ASN A 101 -0.88 13.68 2.99
CA ASN A 101 0.52 13.27 3.01
C ASN A 101 0.71 12.01 2.14
N ALA A 102 0.27 12.08 0.90
CA ALA A 102 0.40 11.01 -0.09
C ALA A 102 1.28 11.49 -1.25
N HIS A 103 2.32 10.73 -1.59
CA HIS A 103 3.35 11.14 -2.54
C HIS A 103 3.72 10.02 -3.50
N VAL A 104 3.96 10.39 -4.76
CA VAL A 104 4.58 9.48 -5.73
C VAL A 104 6.05 9.34 -5.37
N LEU A 105 6.42 8.21 -4.81
CA LEU A 105 7.77 7.97 -4.34
C LEU A 105 8.07 6.46 -4.30
N ASP A 106 9.24 6.08 -4.79
CA ASP A 106 9.80 4.75 -4.58
C ASP A 106 10.40 4.71 -3.16
N VAL A 107 10.09 3.66 -2.40
CA VAL A 107 10.61 3.49 -1.04
C VAL A 107 12.14 3.53 -0.97
N LYS A 108 12.82 3.15 -2.05
CA LYS A 108 14.30 3.24 -2.15
C LYS A 108 14.82 4.66 -2.03
N ASN A 109 13.99 5.65 -2.34
CA ASN A 109 14.34 7.06 -2.29
C ASN A 109 13.81 7.76 -1.03
N GLU A 110 13.11 7.03 -0.16
CA GLU A 110 12.68 7.57 1.13
C GLU A 110 13.90 7.71 2.06
N THR A 111 13.94 8.80 2.80
CA THR A 111 15.07 9.12 3.70
C THR A 111 14.63 9.43 5.12
N THR A 112 13.33 9.67 5.34
CA THR A 112 12.76 9.93 6.66
C THR A 112 12.56 8.62 7.43
N SER A 113 12.69 8.64 8.73
CA SER A 113 12.47 7.47 9.58
C SER A 113 11.10 7.51 10.26
N PHE A 114 10.57 6.31 10.56
CA PHE A 114 9.23 6.08 11.08
C PHE A 114 9.25 5.04 12.19
N ASP A 115 8.20 5.04 13.01
CA ASP A 115 8.02 4.03 14.06
C ASP A 115 7.46 2.72 13.49
N THR A 116 6.67 2.79 12.43
CA THR A 116 6.07 1.63 11.75
C THR A 116 6.22 1.77 10.25
N LEU A 117 6.72 0.71 9.61
CA LEU A 117 6.64 0.56 8.16
C LEU A 117 5.59 -0.51 7.84
N LEU A 118 4.60 -0.15 7.00
CA LEU A 118 3.57 -1.08 6.52
C LEU A 118 3.85 -1.51 5.09
N LEU A 119 3.83 -2.81 4.85
CA LEU A 119 4.00 -3.44 3.54
C LEU A 119 2.85 -4.44 3.36
N LEU A 120 1.63 -3.93 3.22
CA LEU A 120 0.42 -4.74 3.22
C LEU A 120 -0.12 -5.02 1.82
N MET A 121 0.19 -4.16 0.85
CA MET A 121 -0.28 -4.31 -0.53
C MET A 121 0.70 -5.13 -1.34
N ASN A 122 0.43 -6.41 -1.46
CA ASN A 122 1.30 -7.36 -2.18
C ASN A 122 1.01 -7.44 -3.69
N GLY A 123 0.04 -6.69 -4.21
CA GLY A 123 -0.44 -6.85 -5.58
C GLY A 123 0.46 -6.33 -6.68
N SER A 124 1.53 -5.60 -6.38
CA SER A 124 2.37 -4.95 -7.38
C SER A 124 3.72 -5.62 -7.63
N GLY A 125 3.97 -6.77 -7.03
CA GLY A 125 5.27 -7.44 -7.12
C GLY A 125 6.41 -6.71 -6.40
N ILE A 126 6.16 -5.52 -5.87
CA ILE A 126 7.16 -4.73 -5.13
C ILE A 126 7.71 -5.55 -3.97
N PHE A 127 6.84 -6.25 -3.25
CA PHE A 127 7.26 -7.06 -2.12
C PHE A 127 8.13 -8.25 -2.53
N GLN A 128 7.84 -8.91 -3.66
CA GLN A 128 8.66 -10.03 -4.13
C GLN A 128 10.06 -9.57 -4.53
N SER A 129 10.18 -8.43 -5.20
CA SER A 129 11.48 -7.86 -5.53
C SER A 129 12.19 -7.30 -4.29
N LEU A 130 11.44 -6.78 -3.31
CA LEU A 130 11.98 -6.26 -2.05
C LEU A 130 12.52 -7.39 -1.16
N ALA A 131 11.75 -8.49 -1.00
CA ALA A 131 12.13 -9.59 -0.12
C ALA A 131 13.36 -10.37 -0.61
N HIS A 132 13.66 -10.35 -1.91
CA HIS A 132 14.80 -11.04 -2.50
C HIS A 132 16.09 -10.23 -2.52
N THR A 133 16.06 -8.97 -2.13
CA THR A 133 17.23 -8.10 -2.17
C THR A 133 17.66 -7.70 -0.76
N PRO A 134 18.77 -8.26 -0.22
CA PRO A 134 19.28 -7.88 1.10
C PRO A 134 19.52 -6.37 1.25
N LEU A 135 19.86 -5.68 0.16
CA LEU A 135 20.04 -4.23 0.12
C LEU A 135 18.75 -3.48 0.47
N VAL A 136 17.60 -3.98 0.04
CA VAL A 136 16.32 -3.32 0.34
C VAL A 136 15.97 -3.47 1.80
N LEU A 137 16.12 -4.65 2.39
CA LEU A 137 15.92 -4.84 3.83
C LEU A 137 16.85 -3.96 4.65
N LYS A 138 18.09 -3.82 4.22
CA LYS A 138 19.06 -2.91 4.85
C LYS A 138 18.59 -1.46 4.76
N HIS A 139 18.06 -1.04 3.61
CA HIS A 139 17.49 0.28 3.43
C HIS A 139 16.28 0.51 4.33
N LEU A 140 15.34 -0.45 4.36
CA LEU A 140 14.15 -0.35 5.23
C LEU A 140 14.53 -0.19 6.69
N LYS A 141 15.57 -0.88 7.15
CA LYS A 141 16.08 -0.69 8.52
C LYS A 141 16.54 0.75 8.79
N THR A 142 17.10 1.43 7.79
CA THR A 142 17.49 2.85 7.95
C THR A 142 16.30 3.78 8.10
N LEU A 143 15.11 3.34 7.70
CA LEU A 143 13.86 4.10 7.82
C LEU A 143 13.13 3.84 9.15
N LEU A 144 13.72 3.06 10.07
CA LEU A 144 13.13 2.79 11.36
C LEU A 144 13.71 3.69 12.44
N ASN A 145 12.83 4.29 13.23
CA ASN A 145 13.19 4.89 14.50
C ASN A 145 13.61 3.80 15.50
N PRO A 146 14.34 4.15 16.58
CA PRO A 146 14.63 3.19 17.65
C PRO A 146 13.34 2.51 18.15
N LYS A 147 13.37 1.19 18.28
CA LYS A 147 12.20 0.34 18.62
C LYS A 147 11.10 0.33 17.56
N GLY A 148 11.39 0.79 16.34
CA GLY A 148 10.47 0.72 15.22
C GLY A 148 10.22 -0.71 14.75
N GLN A 149 9.17 -0.88 13.99
CA GLN A 149 8.72 -2.18 13.49
C GLN A 149 8.40 -2.15 12.01
N ILE A 150 8.58 -3.29 11.35
CA ILE A 150 8.12 -3.52 9.99
C ILE A 150 7.00 -4.55 10.04
N LEU A 151 5.83 -4.21 9.52
CA LEU A 151 4.67 -5.09 9.45
C LEU A 151 4.44 -5.48 7.98
N VAL A 152 4.54 -6.76 7.72
CA VAL A 152 4.37 -7.32 6.37
C VAL A 152 3.26 -8.35 6.42
N VAL A 153 2.30 -8.23 5.51
CA VAL A 153 1.29 -9.26 5.29
C VAL A 153 1.45 -9.81 3.89
N LYS A 154 1.66 -11.12 3.82
CA LYS A 154 1.67 -11.83 2.55
C LYS A 154 0.29 -12.41 2.32
N HIS A 155 -0.38 -11.96 1.26
CA HIS A 155 -1.58 -12.62 0.79
C HIS A 155 -1.21 -13.87 0.00
N SER A 156 -1.54 -15.03 0.55
CA SER A 156 -1.62 -16.22 -0.26
C SER A 156 -3.05 -16.28 -0.81
N TYR A 157 -3.21 -16.01 -2.07
CA TYR A 157 -4.43 -16.41 -2.76
C TYR A 157 -4.39 -17.94 -2.84
N ILE A 158 -5.19 -18.58 -2.02
CA ILE A 158 -5.48 -20.00 -2.14
C ILE A 158 -6.75 -20.12 -2.95
#